data_0e8ad2fd192bdda5ed07e60d13a12d06
#
_entry.id   0e8ad2fd192bdda5ed07e60d13a12d06
#
_cell.length_a   1.000
_cell.length_b   1.000
_cell.length_c   1.000
_cell.angle_alpha   90.00
_cell.angle_beta   90.00
_cell.angle_gamma   90.00
#
_symmetry.space_group_name_H-M   'P 1'
#
loop_
_entity.id
_entity.type
_entity.pdbx_description
1 polymer ?
#
loop_
_entity_poly.entity_id
_entity_poly.type
_entity_poly.pdbx_seq_one_letter_code
_entity_poly.pdbx_strand_id
1 'polypeptide(L)'
;MSVVGRIHSYESCGTVDGPGIRFILFLQGCLMRCKYCHNRDTWDVHGGKEVTVEELMKEVVSYRHFMNASGGGVTASGGEAILQAEFVRDWFQACKKEGISTCLDTNGFVRHYDHVIDELIDVTDLVLLDLKELNDQVHQNLIGVPNKRTLEFAKYLQKRNQPVWIRYVVVPGYTDSDHDVHLLGQFIEGMTNIEKVELLPYHRLGAHKWAAMGEKYELEDVKPPTKESLEHIKAILEGYGHIVKY
;
A
#
# COMPACT_ATOMS: atom_id res chain seq x y z
N MET A 1 -28.56 -2.85 5.84
CA MET A 1 -28.21 -2.32 4.51
C MET A 1 -26.80 -2.80 4.25
N SER A 2 -26.51 -3.35 3.04
CA SER A 2 -25.15 -3.74 2.68
C SER A 2 -24.26 -2.50 2.60
N VAL A 3 -23.05 -2.58 3.13
CA VAL A 3 -22.06 -1.49 3.02
C VAL A 3 -21.66 -1.36 1.55
N VAL A 4 -21.65 -0.14 1.04
CA VAL A 4 -21.28 0.18 -0.34
C VAL A 4 -19.90 0.78 -0.36
N GLY A 5 -19.02 0.27 -1.24
CA GLY A 5 -17.69 0.84 -1.48
C GLY A 5 -17.65 1.70 -2.74
N ARG A 6 -16.74 2.68 -2.74
CA ARG A 6 -16.40 3.46 -3.93
C ARG A 6 -15.08 2.95 -4.50
N ILE A 7 -15.13 2.47 -5.73
CA ILE A 7 -13.95 1.90 -6.40
C ILE A 7 -13.61 2.69 -7.66
N HIS A 8 -12.32 2.76 -7.96
CA HIS A 8 -11.81 3.25 -9.23
C HIS A 8 -11.92 2.15 -10.30
N SER A 9 -11.30 1.01 -10.04
CA SER A 9 -11.22 -0.13 -10.96
C SER A 9 -10.82 -1.40 -10.21
N TYR A 10 -10.70 -2.51 -10.92
CA TYR A 10 -10.04 -3.73 -10.44
C TYR A 10 -9.16 -4.34 -11.53
N GLU A 11 -8.20 -5.16 -11.10
CA GLU A 11 -7.35 -5.98 -11.95
C GLU A 11 -7.41 -7.43 -11.47
N SER A 12 -7.59 -8.37 -12.39
CA SER A 12 -7.83 -9.78 -12.04
C SER A 12 -6.59 -10.65 -11.94
N CYS A 13 -5.42 -10.17 -12.39
CA CYS A 13 -4.18 -10.95 -12.48
C CYS A 13 -2.95 -10.15 -12.04
N GLY A 14 -3.04 -9.37 -10.96
CA GLY A 14 -1.90 -8.64 -10.41
C GLY A 14 -0.85 -9.60 -9.82
N THR A 15 0.42 -9.27 -9.98
CA THR A 15 1.55 -10.09 -9.52
C THR A 15 2.52 -9.33 -8.62
N VAL A 16 2.27 -8.04 -8.35
CA VAL A 16 3.18 -7.16 -7.60
C VAL A 16 2.57 -6.60 -6.31
N ASP A 17 1.29 -6.89 -6.05
CA ASP A 17 0.56 -6.36 -4.89
C ASP A 17 0.26 -7.44 -3.86
N GLY A 18 1.30 -8.19 -3.49
CA GLY A 18 1.27 -9.30 -2.54
C GLY A 18 1.69 -10.63 -3.13
N PRO A 19 1.61 -11.73 -2.37
CA PRO A 19 2.04 -13.05 -2.82
C PRO A 19 1.10 -13.63 -3.89
N GLY A 20 1.67 -14.34 -4.87
CA GLY A 20 0.93 -15.05 -5.91
C GLY A 20 0.17 -14.15 -6.89
N ILE A 21 -0.82 -14.71 -7.59
CA ILE A 21 -1.71 -13.97 -8.47
C ILE A 21 -2.86 -13.42 -7.64
N ARG A 22 -3.13 -12.11 -7.77
CA ARG A 22 -4.11 -11.43 -6.95
C ARG A 22 -5.19 -10.73 -7.79
N PHE A 23 -6.41 -10.78 -7.26
CA PHE A 23 -7.46 -9.87 -7.69
C PHE A 23 -7.29 -8.56 -6.89
N ILE A 24 -6.92 -7.49 -7.57
CA ILE A 24 -6.64 -6.20 -6.93
C ILE A 24 -7.84 -5.29 -7.11
N LEU A 25 -8.36 -4.75 -6.00
CA LEU A 25 -9.40 -3.74 -5.99
C LEU A 25 -8.77 -2.38 -5.72
N PHE A 26 -8.83 -1.46 -6.67
CA PHE A 26 -8.38 -0.09 -6.50
C PHE A 26 -9.54 0.76 -5.99
N LEU A 27 -9.48 1.09 -4.70
CA LEU A 27 -10.46 1.92 -4.02
C LEU A 27 -10.28 3.40 -4.37
N GLN A 28 -11.38 4.13 -4.33
CA GLN A 28 -11.41 5.57 -4.58
C GLN A 28 -11.23 6.34 -3.27
N GLY A 29 -10.52 7.45 -3.33
CA GLY A 29 -10.23 8.34 -2.21
C GLY A 29 -8.83 8.16 -1.62
N CYS A 30 -8.10 9.27 -1.47
CA CYS A 30 -6.83 9.32 -0.73
C CYS A 30 -6.65 10.70 -0.12
N LEU A 31 -6.13 10.78 1.10
CA LEU A 31 -5.84 12.04 1.79
C LEU A 31 -4.39 12.49 1.65
N MET A 32 -3.49 11.60 1.22
CA MET A 32 -2.13 11.97 0.87
C MET A 32 -2.06 12.64 -0.50
N ARG A 33 -1.00 13.41 -0.73
CA ARG A 33 -0.74 14.16 -1.96
C ARG A 33 0.68 13.89 -2.46
N CYS A 34 1.00 12.59 -2.60
CA CYS A 34 2.33 12.14 -3.00
C CYS A 34 2.69 12.70 -4.38
N LYS A 35 3.82 13.41 -4.50
CA LYS A 35 4.29 14.00 -5.77
C LYS A 35 4.56 12.97 -6.85
N TYR A 36 4.82 11.71 -6.48
CA TYR A 36 5.03 10.58 -7.39
C TYR A 36 3.81 9.68 -7.56
N CYS A 37 2.62 10.10 -7.17
CA CYS A 37 1.43 9.23 -7.18
C CYS A 37 1.12 8.70 -8.59
N HIS A 38 1.04 7.37 -8.73
CA HIS A 38 0.64 6.71 -9.97
C HIS A 38 -0.88 6.66 -10.15
N ASN A 39 -1.62 6.79 -9.04
CA ASN A 39 -3.07 6.75 -9.01
C ASN A 39 -3.67 8.12 -8.67
N ARG A 40 -3.18 9.20 -9.36
CA ARG A 40 -3.64 10.57 -9.14
C ARG A 40 -5.15 10.72 -9.30
N ASP A 41 -5.73 9.95 -10.18
CA ASP A 41 -7.15 9.85 -10.50
C ASP A 41 -8.00 9.23 -9.37
N THR A 42 -7.37 8.63 -8.35
CA THR A 42 -8.07 8.08 -7.18
C THR A 42 -8.19 9.04 -5.99
N TRP A 43 -7.66 10.27 -6.06
CA TRP A 43 -7.63 11.15 -4.87
C TRP A 43 -9.00 11.66 -4.43
N ASP A 44 -9.92 11.90 -5.38
CA ASP A 44 -11.25 12.38 -5.07
C ASP A 44 -12.06 11.32 -4.32
N VAL A 45 -12.46 11.63 -3.08
CA VAL A 45 -13.22 10.71 -2.23
C VAL A 45 -14.67 10.50 -2.72
N HIS A 46 -15.16 11.37 -3.59
CA HIS A 46 -16.50 11.32 -4.16
C HIS A 46 -16.51 10.76 -5.59
N GLY A 47 -15.33 10.51 -6.16
CA GLY A 47 -15.17 9.92 -7.50
C GLY A 47 -15.47 8.43 -7.55
N GLY A 48 -15.11 7.81 -8.69
CA GLY A 48 -15.26 6.38 -8.89
C GLY A 48 -16.72 5.91 -9.06
N LYS A 49 -16.93 4.61 -8.90
CA LYS A 49 -18.27 3.98 -8.95
C LYS A 49 -18.58 3.26 -7.65
N GLU A 50 -19.85 3.22 -7.31
CA GLU A 50 -20.32 2.44 -6.16
C GLU A 50 -20.44 0.96 -6.52
N VAL A 51 -20.10 0.09 -5.56
CA VAL A 51 -20.19 -1.36 -5.68
C VAL A 51 -20.55 -1.96 -4.33
N THR A 52 -21.38 -3.00 -4.34
CA THR A 52 -21.65 -3.82 -3.15
C THR A 52 -20.65 -4.97 -3.04
N VAL A 53 -20.52 -5.53 -1.83
CA VAL A 53 -19.68 -6.73 -1.61
C VAL A 53 -20.19 -7.90 -2.45
N GLU A 54 -21.51 -8.08 -2.56
CA GLU A 54 -22.13 -9.16 -3.33
C GLU A 54 -21.82 -9.07 -4.83
N GLU A 55 -21.85 -7.85 -5.40
CA GLU A 55 -21.48 -7.62 -6.80
C GLU A 55 -19.99 -7.93 -7.02
N LEU A 56 -19.14 -7.45 -6.14
CA LEU A 56 -17.70 -7.67 -6.23
C LEU A 56 -17.32 -9.15 -6.11
N MET A 57 -17.95 -9.88 -5.19
CA MET A 57 -17.68 -11.30 -4.99
C MET A 57 -18.04 -12.17 -6.18
N LYS A 58 -19.02 -11.79 -7.02
CA LYS A 58 -19.33 -12.51 -8.28
C LYS A 58 -18.11 -12.54 -9.21
N GLU A 59 -17.40 -11.41 -9.31
CA GLU A 59 -16.16 -11.33 -10.10
C GLU A 59 -15.03 -12.09 -9.43
N VAL A 60 -14.77 -11.83 -8.15
CA VAL A 60 -13.66 -12.43 -7.38
C VAL A 60 -13.66 -13.95 -7.43
N VAL A 61 -14.83 -14.57 -7.19
CA VAL A 61 -14.95 -16.04 -7.17
C VAL A 61 -14.61 -16.67 -8.53
N SER A 62 -14.83 -15.97 -9.65
CA SER A 62 -14.49 -16.48 -10.99
C SER A 62 -12.97 -16.69 -11.17
N TYR A 63 -12.14 -15.96 -10.42
CA TYR A 63 -10.67 -16.05 -10.46
C TYR A 63 -10.06 -16.92 -9.34
N ARG A 64 -10.89 -17.50 -8.45
CA ARG A 64 -10.44 -18.26 -7.28
C ARG A 64 -9.41 -19.36 -7.61
N HIS A 65 -9.59 -20.07 -8.71
CA HIS A 65 -8.68 -21.14 -9.11
C HIS A 65 -7.27 -20.64 -9.40
N PHE A 66 -7.13 -19.49 -10.06
CA PHE A 66 -5.83 -18.87 -10.34
C PHE A 66 -5.14 -18.39 -9.06
N MET A 67 -5.91 -17.75 -8.18
CA MET A 67 -5.42 -17.30 -6.88
C MET A 67 -4.93 -18.49 -6.04
N ASN A 68 -5.73 -19.53 -5.89
CA ASN A 68 -5.37 -20.69 -5.07
C ASN A 68 -4.17 -21.45 -5.65
N ALA A 69 -4.07 -21.62 -6.98
CA ALA A 69 -2.97 -22.33 -7.62
C ALA A 69 -1.62 -21.60 -7.46
N SER A 70 -1.62 -20.30 -7.27
CA SER A 70 -0.42 -19.47 -7.10
C SER A 70 -0.09 -19.13 -5.65
N GLY A 71 -0.94 -19.51 -4.68
CA GLY A 71 -0.85 -19.01 -3.31
C GLY A 71 -1.21 -17.53 -3.17
N GLY A 72 -1.99 -17.01 -4.12
CA GLY A 72 -2.47 -15.62 -4.17
C GLY A 72 -3.79 -15.39 -3.42
N GLY A 73 -4.53 -14.36 -3.81
CA GLY A 73 -5.79 -14.00 -3.18
C GLY A 73 -6.31 -12.64 -3.65
N VAL A 74 -6.93 -11.88 -2.77
CA VAL A 74 -7.36 -10.51 -3.07
C VAL A 74 -6.47 -9.47 -2.42
N THR A 75 -6.37 -8.27 -3.05
CA THR A 75 -5.71 -7.11 -2.46
C THR A 75 -6.63 -5.89 -2.54
N ALA A 76 -6.87 -5.25 -1.40
CA ALA A 76 -7.46 -3.92 -1.34
C ALA A 76 -6.34 -2.88 -1.44
N SER A 77 -6.36 -2.06 -2.48
CA SER A 77 -5.36 -1.04 -2.81
C SER A 77 -6.04 0.23 -3.37
N GLY A 78 -5.36 1.02 -4.19
CA GLY A 78 -5.94 2.12 -4.96
C GLY A 78 -5.49 3.49 -4.51
N GLY A 79 -6.41 4.31 -3.99
CA GLY A 79 -6.09 5.53 -3.29
C GLY A 79 -5.58 5.22 -1.88
N GLU A 80 -6.51 5.03 -0.92
CA GLU A 80 -6.23 4.54 0.43
C GLU A 80 -7.37 3.63 0.90
N ALA A 81 -7.07 2.36 1.03
CA ALA A 81 -8.08 1.34 1.35
C ALA A 81 -8.71 1.54 2.74
N ILE A 82 -7.93 2.00 3.72
CA ILE A 82 -8.42 2.22 5.11
C ILE A 82 -9.46 3.34 5.19
N LEU A 83 -9.54 4.26 4.23
CA LEU A 83 -10.61 5.26 4.21
C LEU A 83 -12.01 4.63 4.09
N GLN A 84 -12.07 3.41 3.57
CA GLN A 84 -13.30 2.63 3.40
C GLN A 84 -13.24 1.32 4.22
N ALA A 85 -12.71 1.40 5.44
CA ALA A 85 -12.41 0.23 6.29
C ALA A 85 -13.61 -0.70 6.49
N GLU A 86 -14.83 -0.18 6.69
CA GLU A 86 -16.04 -1.00 6.82
C GLU A 86 -16.31 -1.85 5.58
N PHE A 87 -16.22 -1.24 4.39
CA PHE A 87 -16.41 -1.96 3.14
C PHE A 87 -15.33 -3.01 2.92
N VAL A 88 -14.06 -2.66 3.14
CA VAL A 88 -12.94 -3.59 2.97
C VAL A 88 -13.02 -4.75 3.96
N ARG A 89 -13.38 -4.50 5.23
CA ARG A 89 -13.64 -5.53 6.24
C ARG A 89 -14.71 -6.52 5.77
N ASP A 90 -15.86 -6.01 5.34
CA ASP A 90 -16.98 -6.85 4.91
C ASP A 90 -16.62 -7.67 3.66
N TRP A 91 -15.89 -7.06 2.73
CA TRP A 91 -15.35 -7.75 1.56
C TRP A 91 -14.35 -8.85 1.94
N PHE A 92 -13.39 -8.55 2.83
CA PHE A 92 -12.42 -9.53 3.30
C PHE A 92 -13.09 -10.66 4.07
N GLN A 93 -14.10 -10.39 4.89
CA GLN A 93 -14.90 -11.42 5.55
C GLN A 93 -15.57 -12.35 4.53
N ALA A 94 -16.12 -11.82 3.44
CA ALA A 94 -16.70 -12.61 2.37
C ALA A 94 -15.63 -13.46 1.65
N CYS A 95 -14.45 -12.90 1.36
CA CYS A 95 -13.32 -13.63 0.79
C CYS A 95 -12.85 -14.78 1.70
N LYS A 96 -12.75 -14.53 3.02
CA LYS A 96 -12.34 -15.57 3.99
C LYS A 96 -13.34 -16.74 4.02
N LYS A 97 -14.65 -16.49 3.88
CA LYS A 97 -15.67 -17.54 3.78
C LYS A 97 -15.48 -18.44 2.54
N GLU A 98 -14.92 -17.90 1.47
CA GLU A 98 -14.57 -18.61 0.24
C GLU A 98 -13.15 -19.22 0.26
N GLY A 99 -12.44 -19.12 1.39
CA GLY A 99 -11.06 -19.62 1.52
C GLY A 99 -10.04 -18.83 0.69
N ILE A 100 -10.32 -17.54 0.42
CA ILE A 100 -9.45 -16.65 -0.35
C ILE A 100 -8.62 -15.80 0.61
N SER A 101 -7.30 -15.77 0.37
CA SER A 101 -6.35 -14.94 1.14
C SER A 101 -6.57 -13.45 0.88
N THR A 102 -6.38 -12.63 1.93
CA THR A 102 -6.65 -11.20 1.94
C THR A 102 -5.38 -10.39 2.19
N CYS A 103 -5.18 -9.33 1.42
CA CYS A 103 -4.04 -8.43 1.55
C CYS A 103 -4.52 -6.98 1.56
N LEU A 104 -4.04 -6.21 2.52
CA LEU A 104 -4.34 -4.78 2.65
C LEU A 104 -3.12 -3.97 2.24
N ASP A 105 -3.19 -3.27 1.10
CA ASP A 105 -2.19 -2.31 0.65
C ASP A 105 -2.61 -0.91 1.10
N THR A 106 -1.82 -0.31 1.98
CA THR A 106 -2.17 0.93 2.66
C THR A 106 -0.97 1.82 2.96
N ASN A 107 -1.20 3.12 2.96
CA ASN A 107 -0.22 4.09 3.47
C ASN A 107 -0.29 4.28 5.00
N GLY A 108 -1.18 3.57 5.68
CA GLY A 108 -1.30 3.56 7.13
C GLY A 108 -1.77 4.87 7.75
N PHE A 109 -2.37 5.78 6.98
CA PHE A 109 -2.88 7.07 7.51
C PHE A 109 -4.20 6.88 8.24
N VAL A 110 -4.19 6.14 9.34
CA VAL A 110 -5.36 5.88 10.19
C VAL A 110 -5.71 7.11 11.01
N ARG A 111 -6.97 7.53 10.97
CA ARG A 111 -7.45 8.69 11.74
C ARG A 111 -7.83 8.33 13.18
N HIS A 112 -8.52 7.21 13.32
CA HIS A 112 -9.03 6.70 14.59
C HIS A 112 -8.88 5.19 14.63
N TYR A 113 -8.44 4.67 15.77
CA TYR A 113 -8.40 3.24 16.03
C TYR A 113 -9.69 2.87 16.77
N ASP A 114 -10.58 2.18 16.08
CA ASP A 114 -11.87 1.72 16.57
C ASP A 114 -12.06 0.24 16.24
N HIS A 115 -13.21 -0.31 16.62
CA HIS A 115 -13.53 -1.71 16.37
C HIS A 115 -13.52 -2.08 14.87
N VAL A 116 -13.80 -1.14 13.97
CA VAL A 116 -13.77 -1.41 12.53
C VAL A 116 -12.36 -1.68 12.04
N ILE A 117 -11.38 -0.89 12.51
CA ILE A 117 -9.97 -1.12 12.20
C ILE A 117 -9.49 -2.44 12.82
N ASP A 118 -9.88 -2.74 14.06
CA ASP A 118 -9.55 -4.01 14.71
C ASP A 118 -10.09 -5.21 13.91
N GLU A 119 -11.37 -5.19 13.54
CA GLU A 119 -12.02 -6.23 12.74
C GLU A 119 -11.46 -6.36 11.33
N LEU A 120 -11.08 -5.23 10.68
CA LEU A 120 -10.42 -5.26 9.37
C LEU A 120 -9.08 -6.01 9.47
N ILE A 121 -8.26 -5.68 10.47
CA ILE A 121 -6.96 -6.35 10.66
C ILE A 121 -7.14 -7.83 11.02
N ASP A 122 -8.16 -8.21 11.80
CA ASP A 122 -8.47 -9.61 12.15
C ASP A 122 -8.79 -10.48 10.91
N VAL A 123 -9.29 -9.88 9.83
CA VAL A 123 -9.61 -10.58 8.57
C VAL A 123 -8.58 -10.35 7.47
N THR A 124 -7.45 -9.71 7.79
CA THR A 124 -6.34 -9.43 6.89
C THR A 124 -5.20 -10.42 7.13
N ASP A 125 -4.79 -11.18 6.10
CA ASP A 125 -3.68 -12.12 6.23
C ASP A 125 -2.31 -11.43 6.11
N LEU A 126 -2.21 -10.38 5.30
CA LEU A 126 -0.99 -9.64 5.06
C LEU A 126 -1.28 -8.14 4.88
N VAL A 127 -0.43 -7.30 5.44
CA VAL A 127 -0.45 -5.85 5.17
C VAL A 127 0.76 -5.46 4.33
N LEU A 128 0.55 -4.79 3.21
CA LEU A 128 1.58 -4.05 2.50
C LEU A 128 1.54 -2.62 3.04
N LEU A 129 2.54 -2.25 3.81
CA LEU A 129 2.58 -0.93 4.44
C LEU A 129 3.59 -0.02 3.75
N ASP A 130 3.09 1.04 3.17
CA ASP A 130 3.92 2.10 2.59
C ASP A 130 4.55 2.98 3.70
N LEU A 131 5.79 2.71 4.07
CA LEU A 131 6.61 3.66 4.84
C LEU A 131 7.33 4.59 3.86
N LYS A 132 6.69 5.70 3.53
CA LYS A 132 7.12 6.55 2.41
C LYS A 132 8.37 7.36 2.70
N GLU A 133 8.55 7.82 3.95
CA GLU A 133 9.73 8.54 4.42
C GLU A 133 9.66 8.69 5.95
N LEU A 134 10.80 8.50 6.63
CA LEU A 134 10.90 8.58 8.10
C LEU A 134 11.25 9.99 8.60
N ASN A 135 11.98 10.76 7.80
CA ASN A 135 12.21 12.18 8.06
C ASN A 135 10.91 12.96 7.80
N ASP A 136 10.26 13.44 8.87
CA ASP A 136 8.94 14.07 8.77
C ASP A 136 8.93 15.31 7.88
N GLN A 137 10.02 16.07 7.82
CA GLN A 137 10.11 17.26 6.96
C GLN A 137 10.14 16.88 5.48
N VAL A 138 10.89 15.84 5.12
CA VAL A 138 10.93 15.28 3.76
C VAL A 138 9.58 14.65 3.43
N HIS A 139 8.99 13.90 4.38
CA HIS A 139 7.67 13.29 4.21
C HIS A 139 6.60 14.36 3.92
N GLN A 140 6.54 15.44 4.70
CA GLN A 140 5.57 16.52 4.44
C GLN A 140 5.77 17.19 3.08
N ASN A 141 7.03 17.38 2.65
CA ASN A 141 7.31 17.94 1.33
C ASN A 141 6.90 17.01 0.19
N LEU A 142 7.18 15.71 0.30
CA LEU A 142 6.98 14.73 -0.76
C LEU A 142 5.55 14.14 -0.79
N ILE A 143 4.92 14.01 0.39
CA ILE A 143 3.64 13.29 0.60
C ILE A 143 2.49 14.24 0.97
N GLY A 144 2.80 15.45 1.45
CA GLY A 144 1.81 16.47 1.79
C GLY A 144 1.20 16.38 3.19
N VAL A 145 1.60 15.41 4.01
CA VAL A 145 1.13 15.21 5.39
C VAL A 145 2.27 14.75 6.30
N PRO A 146 2.18 14.90 7.64
CA PRO A 146 3.13 14.31 8.57
C PRO A 146 3.10 12.78 8.55
N ASN A 147 4.25 12.14 8.80
CA ASN A 147 4.39 10.67 8.82
C ASN A 147 3.87 10.00 10.10
N LYS A 148 3.58 10.77 11.14
CA LYS A 148 3.23 10.30 12.49
C LYS A 148 2.18 9.18 12.49
N ARG A 149 1.09 9.35 11.72
CA ARG A 149 -0.03 8.37 11.70
C ARG A 149 0.39 7.04 11.08
N THR A 150 1.15 7.06 9.99
CA THR A 150 1.71 5.86 9.36
C THR A 150 2.65 5.12 10.32
N LEU A 151 3.51 5.85 11.04
CA LEU A 151 4.42 5.25 12.03
C LEU A 151 3.67 4.68 13.24
N GLU A 152 2.59 5.33 13.69
CA GLU A 152 1.71 4.81 14.73
C GLU A 152 1.01 3.52 14.28
N PHE A 153 0.58 3.45 13.01
CA PHE A 153 -0.03 2.26 12.44
C PHE A 153 0.95 1.10 12.33
N ALA A 154 2.21 1.34 11.93
CA ALA A 154 3.25 0.30 11.95
C ALA A 154 3.43 -0.30 13.36
N LYS A 155 3.47 0.54 14.40
CA LYS A 155 3.54 0.07 15.80
C LYS A 155 2.27 -0.68 16.25
N TYR A 156 1.10 -0.26 15.78
CA TYR A 156 -0.15 -0.97 16.05
C TYR A 156 -0.13 -2.37 15.42
N LEU A 157 0.31 -2.52 14.16
CA LEU A 157 0.46 -3.81 13.50
C LEU A 157 1.48 -4.71 14.24
N GLN A 158 2.58 -4.15 14.71
CA GLN A 158 3.56 -4.87 15.52
C GLN A 158 2.94 -5.45 16.81
N LYS A 159 2.16 -4.64 17.55
CA LYS A 159 1.49 -5.09 18.78
C LYS A 159 0.49 -6.24 18.53
N ARG A 160 -0.10 -6.29 17.35
CA ARG A 160 -1.04 -7.34 16.93
C ARG A 160 -0.33 -8.55 16.32
N ASN A 161 0.99 -8.49 16.18
CA ASN A 161 1.79 -9.47 15.45
C ASN A 161 1.25 -9.75 14.02
N GLN A 162 0.71 -8.70 13.37
CA GLN A 162 0.18 -8.78 12.01
C GLN A 162 1.32 -8.91 11.01
N PRO A 163 1.32 -9.90 10.09
CA PRO A 163 2.33 -9.99 9.04
C PRO A 163 2.35 -8.73 8.15
N VAL A 164 3.54 -8.19 7.93
CA VAL A 164 3.74 -6.96 7.15
C VAL A 164 4.88 -7.11 6.14
N TRP A 165 4.65 -6.63 4.92
CA TRP A 165 5.71 -6.25 4.00
C TRP A 165 5.80 -4.73 4.01
N ILE A 166 6.98 -4.19 4.28
CA ILE A 166 7.23 -2.75 4.17
C ILE A 166 7.50 -2.43 2.70
N ARG A 167 6.84 -1.40 2.19
CA ARG A 167 7.07 -0.86 0.84
C ARG A 167 7.69 0.53 0.95
N TYR A 168 8.84 0.70 0.31
CA TYR A 168 9.61 1.94 0.33
C TYR A 168 9.95 2.38 -1.09
N VAL A 169 9.37 3.50 -1.52
CA VAL A 169 9.63 4.04 -2.86
C VAL A 169 10.94 4.83 -2.83
N VAL A 170 11.92 4.37 -3.60
CA VAL A 170 13.22 5.04 -3.74
C VAL A 170 13.11 6.15 -4.77
N VAL A 171 12.98 7.40 -4.30
CA VAL A 171 12.88 8.62 -5.12
C VAL A 171 14.19 9.39 -5.02
N PRO A 172 15.06 9.41 -6.06
CA PRO A 172 16.34 10.08 -6.02
C PRO A 172 16.24 11.56 -5.65
N GLY A 173 17.07 11.97 -4.67
CA GLY A 173 17.08 13.32 -4.11
C GLY A 173 16.01 13.58 -3.04
N TYR A 174 15.20 12.56 -2.68
CA TYR A 174 14.18 12.67 -1.63
C TYR A 174 14.31 11.56 -0.58
N THR A 175 14.29 10.29 -1.00
CA THR A 175 14.22 9.14 -0.09
C THR A 175 15.44 8.22 -0.18
N ASP A 176 16.50 8.64 -0.87
CA ASP A 176 17.68 7.84 -1.18
C ASP A 176 18.93 8.26 -0.40
N SER A 177 18.82 9.20 0.56
CA SER A 177 19.96 9.56 1.40
C SER A 177 20.27 8.46 2.41
N ASP A 178 21.54 8.18 2.65
CA ASP A 178 21.96 7.19 3.68
C ASP A 178 21.35 7.50 5.04
N HIS A 179 21.25 8.78 5.40
CA HIS A 179 20.67 9.21 6.66
C HIS A 179 19.20 8.75 6.78
N ASP A 180 18.37 8.99 5.75
CA ASP A 180 16.94 8.67 5.78
C ASP A 180 16.72 7.15 5.69
N VAL A 181 17.55 6.44 4.93
CA VAL A 181 17.55 4.96 4.87
C VAL A 181 17.92 4.37 6.23
N HIS A 182 18.90 4.94 6.95
CA HIS A 182 19.21 4.53 8.31
C HIS A 182 18.08 4.82 9.31
N LEU A 183 17.34 5.93 9.15
CA LEU A 183 16.13 6.19 9.95
C LEU A 183 15.07 5.09 9.74
N LEU A 184 14.86 4.66 8.49
CA LEU A 184 13.97 3.54 8.20
C LEU A 184 14.48 2.25 8.88
N GLY A 185 15.75 1.90 8.69
CA GLY A 185 16.35 0.71 9.30
C GLY A 185 16.19 0.70 10.82
N GLN A 186 16.52 1.79 11.49
CA GLN A 186 16.38 1.95 12.95
C GLN A 186 14.91 1.84 13.41
N PHE A 187 13.97 2.39 12.64
CA PHE A 187 12.54 2.34 12.99
C PHE A 187 11.99 0.92 12.94
N ILE A 188 12.38 0.13 11.93
CA ILE A 188 11.88 -1.24 11.76
C ILE A 188 12.71 -2.28 12.50
N GLU A 189 13.89 -1.92 13.02
CA GLU A 189 14.74 -2.81 13.80
C GLU A 189 13.98 -3.44 14.98
N GLY A 190 14.04 -4.74 15.11
CA GLY A 190 13.33 -5.48 16.16
C GLY A 190 11.83 -5.67 15.93
N MET A 191 11.26 -5.22 14.82
CA MET A 191 9.88 -5.52 14.44
C MET A 191 9.78 -6.93 13.84
N THR A 192 9.42 -7.92 14.65
CA THR A 192 9.40 -9.34 14.27
C THR A 192 8.26 -9.74 13.36
N ASN A 193 7.26 -8.88 13.18
CA ASN A 193 6.13 -9.10 12.30
C ASN A 193 6.40 -8.67 10.85
N ILE A 194 7.57 -8.09 10.55
CA ILE A 194 7.97 -7.71 9.19
C ILE A 194 8.61 -8.92 8.51
N GLU A 195 7.98 -9.40 7.44
CA GLU A 195 8.49 -10.53 6.66
C GLU A 195 9.56 -10.10 5.65
N LYS A 196 9.43 -8.90 5.08
CA LYS A 196 10.40 -8.29 4.17
C LYS A 196 10.21 -6.80 4.00
N VAL A 197 11.22 -6.15 3.42
CA VAL A 197 11.16 -4.80 2.88
C VAL A 197 11.24 -4.87 1.35
N GLU A 198 10.32 -4.23 0.66
CA GLU A 198 10.31 -4.07 -0.80
C GLU A 198 10.74 -2.65 -1.15
N LEU A 199 11.89 -2.52 -1.80
CA LEU A 199 12.30 -1.27 -2.42
C LEU A 199 11.61 -1.14 -3.77
N LEU A 200 10.85 -0.09 -3.95
CA LEU A 200 10.13 0.20 -5.18
C LEU A 200 10.89 1.30 -5.94
N PRO A 201 11.54 0.98 -7.05
CA PRO A 201 12.21 2.01 -7.84
C PRO A 201 11.21 3.05 -8.35
N TYR A 202 11.44 4.32 -8.04
CA TYR A 202 10.65 5.40 -8.63
C TYR A 202 10.67 5.35 -10.16
N HIS A 203 9.52 5.55 -10.78
CA HIS A 203 9.38 5.68 -12.24
C HIS A 203 8.21 6.62 -12.58
N ARG A 204 8.16 7.10 -13.84
CA ARG A 204 7.21 8.13 -14.28
C ARG A 204 5.98 7.58 -15.01
N LEU A 205 5.68 6.29 -14.90
CA LEU A 205 4.56 5.68 -15.63
C LEU A 205 3.19 6.32 -15.31
N GLY A 206 3.00 6.85 -14.10
CA GLY A 206 1.77 7.54 -13.70
C GLY A 206 1.67 9.01 -14.15
N ALA A 207 2.74 9.62 -14.70
CA ALA A 207 2.76 11.06 -15.03
C ALA A 207 1.68 11.47 -16.05
N HIS A 208 1.31 10.60 -16.98
CA HIS A 208 0.26 10.86 -17.96
C HIS A 208 -1.12 11.14 -17.32
N LYS A 209 -1.41 10.54 -16.15
CA LYS A 209 -2.66 10.77 -15.42
C LYS A 209 -2.74 12.19 -14.85
N TRP A 210 -1.61 12.77 -14.42
CA TRP A 210 -1.53 14.16 -13.98
C TRP A 210 -1.87 15.11 -15.13
N ALA A 211 -1.24 14.89 -16.30
CA ALA A 211 -1.53 15.68 -17.49
C ALA A 211 -3.01 15.55 -17.93
N ALA A 212 -3.60 14.36 -17.87
CA ALA A 212 -5.00 14.13 -18.18
C ALA A 212 -5.95 14.88 -17.24
N MET A 213 -5.50 15.18 -16.01
CA MET A 213 -6.25 15.98 -15.03
C MET A 213 -5.92 17.49 -15.10
N GLY A 214 -5.11 17.92 -16.08
CA GLY A 214 -4.70 19.31 -16.22
C GLY A 214 -3.68 19.78 -15.20
N GLU A 215 -2.98 18.86 -14.54
CA GLU A 215 -2.01 19.16 -13.49
C GLU A 215 -0.58 18.88 -13.96
N LYS A 216 0.37 19.69 -13.45
CA LYS A 216 1.80 19.47 -13.71
C LYS A 216 2.32 18.36 -12.80
N TYR A 217 3.05 17.39 -13.36
CA TYR A 217 3.78 16.39 -12.60
C TYR A 217 5.05 17.02 -12.00
N GLU A 218 5.13 17.10 -10.66
CA GLU A 218 6.20 17.86 -9.99
C GLU A 218 7.58 17.21 -10.10
N LEU A 219 7.65 15.88 -10.30
CA LEU A 219 8.91 15.13 -10.38
C LEU A 219 9.33 14.82 -11.83
N GLU A 220 9.00 15.72 -12.79
CA GLU A 220 9.27 15.50 -14.21
C GLU A 220 10.76 15.30 -14.51
N ASP A 221 11.64 16.02 -13.80
CA ASP A 221 13.09 15.98 -14.00
C ASP A 221 13.80 14.90 -13.16
N VAL A 222 13.08 14.22 -12.25
CA VAL A 222 13.65 13.16 -11.41
C VAL A 222 13.77 11.87 -12.24
N LYS A 223 15.00 11.36 -12.33
CA LYS A 223 15.28 10.09 -13.01
C LYS A 223 15.05 8.91 -12.07
N PRO A 224 14.70 7.72 -12.60
CA PRO A 224 14.68 6.50 -11.78
C PRO A 224 16.01 6.26 -11.08
N PRO A 225 16.01 5.61 -9.89
CA PRO A 225 17.25 5.23 -9.21
C PRO A 225 18.07 4.25 -10.06
N THR A 226 19.38 4.27 -9.92
CA THR A 226 20.25 3.29 -10.56
C THR A 226 20.23 1.96 -9.79
N LYS A 227 20.68 0.90 -10.45
CA LYS A 227 20.82 -0.41 -9.79
C LYS A 227 21.80 -0.33 -8.63
N GLU A 228 22.89 0.39 -8.78
CA GLU A 228 23.91 0.60 -7.76
C GLU A 228 23.34 1.29 -6.52
N SER A 229 22.48 2.32 -6.73
CA SER A 229 21.79 2.99 -5.63
C SER A 229 20.84 2.05 -4.88
N LEU A 230 20.08 1.21 -5.60
CA LEU A 230 19.19 0.23 -4.99
C LEU A 230 19.95 -0.84 -4.21
N GLU A 231 21.08 -1.36 -4.74
CA GLU A 231 21.93 -2.32 -4.03
C GLU A 231 22.54 -1.69 -2.78
N HIS A 232 22.94 -0.43 -2.83
CA HIS A 232 23.46 0.30 -1.68
C HIS A 232 22.42 0.43 -0.57
N ILE A 233 21.20 0.90 -0.90
CA ILE A 233 20.08 1.03 0.04
C ILE A 233 19.72 -0.35 0.63
N LYS A 234 19.65 -1.36 -0.22
CA LYS A 234 19.41 -2.75 0.21
C LYS A 234 20.44 -3.21 1.24
N ALA A 235 21.72 -2.99 0.97
CA ALA A 235 22.80 -3.40 1.89
C ALA A 235 22.69 -2.70 3.26
N ILE A 236 22.30 -1.41 3.30
CA ILE A 236 22.07 -0.69 4.55
C ILE A 236 20.92 -1.36 5.33
N LEU A 237 19.78 -1.61 4.71
CA LEU A 237 18.61 -2.16 5.39
C LEU A 237 18.78 -3.64 5.79
N GLU A 238 19.51 -4.44 5.01
CA GLU A 238 19.90 -5.80 5.39
C GLU A 238 20.80 -5.82 6.64
N GLY A 239 21.58 -4.76 6.86
CA GLY A 239 22.36 -4.56 8.08
C GLY A 239 21.52 -4.46 9.37
N TYR A 240 20.23 -4.15 9.26
CA TYR A 240 19.24 -4.15 10.35
C TYR A 240 18.49 -5.47 10.51
N GLY A 241 18.90 -6.52 9.79
CA GLY A 241 18.38 -7.89 9.94
C GLY A 241 17.12 -8.20 9.15
N HIS A 242 16.71 -7.35 8.20
CA HIS A 242 15.53 -7.58 7.37
C HIS A 242 15.88 -8.18 6.00
N ILE A 243 14.97 -8.99 5.46
CA ILE A 243 15.03 -9.44 4.06
C ILE A 243 14.62 -8.27 3.17
N VAL A 244 15.49 -7.86 2.24
CA VAL A 244 15.21 -6.74 1.33
C VAL A 244 15.18 -7.23 -0.12
N LYS A 245 14.15 -6.81 -0.87
CA LYS A 245 13.95 -7.12 -2.29
C LYS A 245 13.65 -5.85 -3.10
N TYR A 246 13.91 -5.85 -4.40
CA TYR A 246 13.50 -4.84 -5.37
C TYR A 246 13.34 -5.45 -6.76
#